data_ec1c189cfe8c7ee709c72627bbeee3cc
#
_entry.id   ec1c189cfe8c7ee709c72627bbeee3cc
#
_cell.length_a   1.000
_cell.length_b   1.000
_cell.length_c   1.000
_cell.angle_alpha   90.00
_cell.angle_beta   90.00
_cell.angle_gamma   90.00
#
_symmetry.space_group_name_H-M   'P 1'
#
loop_
_entity.id
_entity.type
_entity.pdbx_description
1 polymer ?
#
loop_
_entity_poly.entity_id
_entity_poly.type
_entity_poly.pdbx_seq_one_letter_code
_entity_poly.pdbx_strand_id
1 'polypeptide(L)'
;MKSYTNYNSRVWDAWSEEQNTWTIPLTPEQFQQAKKGPIEFVLTPTTNVPLSWFEGVGKDVLGLASGGGQQGPVMAAHGYRVTILDNSMRQLQADWMVSQRENYPILITQADMTQTFPFKGESFD
;
A
#
# COMPACT_ATOMS: atom_id res chain seq x y z
N MET A 1 17.33 -12.44 -2.66
CA MET A 1 16.87 -11.29 -3.46
C MET A 1 17.87 -10.99 -4.55
N LYS A 2 17.43 -10.73 -5.76
CA LYS A 2 18.31 -10.39 -6.88
C LYS A 2 19.03 -9.06 -6.63
N SER A 3 20.19 -8.84 -7.26
CA SER A 3 21.00 -7.63 -7.00
C SER A 3 20.24 -6.32 -7.28
N TYR A 4 19.44 -6.28 -8.35
CA TYR A 4 18.64 -5.09 -8.68
C TYR A 4 17.49 -4.87 -7.69
N THR A 5 16.91 -5.93 -7.15
CA THR A 5 15.85 -5.79 -6.14
C THR A 5 16.41 -5.30 -4.81
N ASN A 6 17.62 -5.72 -4.44
CA ASN A 6 18.34 -5.15 -3.30
C ASN A 6 18.70 -3.68 -3.52
N TYR A 7 19.11 -3.33 -4.72
CA TYR A 7 19.39 -1.93 -5.07
C TYR A 7 18.12 -1.08 -4.95
N ASN A 8 17.03 -1.53 -5.56
CA ASN A 8 15.75 -0.81 -5.52
C ASN A 8 15.23 -0.66 -4.09
N SER A 9 15.34 -1.70 -3.26
CA SER A 9 14.95 -1.63 -1.85
C SER A 9 15.68 -0.49 -1.13
N ARG A 10 17.00 -0.40 -1.32
CA ARG A 10 17.81 0.66 -0.69
C ARG A 10 17.48 2.05 -1.23
N VAL A 11 17.19 2.17 -2.51
CA VAL A 11 16.76 3.46 -3.10
C VAL A 11 15.44 3.93 -2.50
N TRP A 12 14.46 3.05 -2.40
CA TRP A 12 13.17 3.40 -1.79
C TRP A 12 13.28 3.69 -0.30
N ASP A 13 14.16 2.97 0.43
CA ASP A 13 14.44 3.29 1.82
C ASP A 13 15.02 4.69 1.96
N ALA A 14 16.02 5.03 1.13
CA ALA A 14 16.63 6.37 1.14
C ALA A 14 15.62 7.45 0.78
N TRP A 15 14.79 7.25 -0.23
CA TRP A 15 13.75 8.21 -0.60
C TRP A 15 12.72 8.40 0.51
N SER A 16 12.39 7.35 1.22
CA SER A 16 11.49 7.44 2.38
C SER A 16 12.12 8.25 3.50
N GLU A 17 13.40 8.05 3.79
CA GLU A 17 14.14 8.83 4.79
C GLU A 17 14.26 10.31 4.41
N GLU A 18 14.45 10.60 3.13
CA GLU A 18 14.53 11.96 2.58
C GLU A 18 13.16 12.63 2.40
N GLN A 19 12.06 11.94 2.71
CA GLN A 19 10.69 12.41 2.53
C GLN A 19 10.38 12.81 1.07
N ASN A 20 10.84 11.98 0.12
CA ASN A 20 10.49 12.15 -1.28
C ASN A 20 8.96 12.14 -1.45
N THR A 21 8.44 12.97 -2.35
CA THR A 21 7.00 13.13 -2.59
C THR A 21 6.26 11.80 -2.77
N TRP A 22 6.89 10.83 -3.44
CA TRP A 22 6.29 9.51 -3.69
C TRP A 22 6.26 8.59 -2.47
N THR A 23 6.89 9.01 -1.36
CA THR A 23 7.01 8.21 -0.13
C THR A 23 6.28 8.83 1.06
N ILE A 24 5.60 9.96 0.88
CA ILE A 24 4.90 10.64 1.97
C ILE A 24 3.60 9.92 2.30
N PRO A 25 3.42 9.45 3.54
CA PRO A 25 2.18 8.77 3.95
C PRO A 25 0.96 9.70 3.92
N LEU A 26 -0.22 9.10 3.84
CA LEU A 26 -1.48 9.83 4.01
C LEU A 26 -1.51 10.58 5.35
N THR A 27 -1.96 11.83 5.30
CA THR A 27 -2.19 12.61 6.52
C THR A 27 -3.49 12.17 7.22
N PRO A 28 -3.67 12.48 8.53
CA PRO A 28 -4.94 12.21 9.22
C PRO A 28 -6.14 12.81 8.51
N GLU A 29 -6.01 14.02 7.99
CA GLU A 29 -7.07 14.72 7.25
C GLU A 29 -7.44 13.98 5.96
N GLN A 30 -6.43 13.53 5.21
CA GLN A 30 -6.64 12.75 3.98
C GLN A 30 -7.32 11.41 4.27
N PHE A 31 -6.95 10.75 5.37
CA PHE A 31 -7.60 9.51 5.79
C PHE A 31 -9.08 9.72 6.11
N GLN A 32 -9.43 10.79 6.83
CA GLN A 32 -10.82 11.13 7.13
C GLN A 32 -11.61 11.46 5.87
N GLN A 33 -11.00 12.16 4.92
CA GLN A 33 -11.62 12.43 3.62
C GLN A 33 -11.86 11.14 2.83
N ALA A 34 -10.92 10.20 2.84
CA ALA A 34 -11.07 8.90 2.19
C ALA A 34 -12.25 8.10 2.76
N LYS A 35 -12.50 8.18 4.06
CA LYS A 35 -13.66 7.53 4.70
C LYS A 35 -15.00 8.06 4.22
N LYS A 36 -15.07 9.32 3.84
CA LYS A 36 -16.31 10.02 3.49
C LYS A 36 -16.62 9.99 2.00
N GLY A 37 -15.58 9.87 1.17
CA GLY A 37 -15.69 9.93 -0.27
C GLY A 37 -15.70 8.56 -0.95
N PRO A 38 -15.73 8.50 -2.28
CA PRO A 38 -15.54 7.27 -3.02
C PRO A 38 -14.09 6.78 -2.91
N ILE A 39 -13.84 5.53 -3.31
CA ILE A 39 -12.47 5.02 -3.43
C ILE A 39 -11.78 5.79 -4.54
N GLU A 40 -10.67 6.44 -4.22
CA GLU A 40 -9.89 7.20 -5.18
C GLU A 40 -8.41 6.81 -5.13
N PHE A 41 -7.92 6.30 -6.24
CA PHE A 41 -6.50 6.07 -6.49
C PHE A 41 -6.13 6.64 -7.84
N VAL A 42 -4.94 7.21 -7.93
CA VAL A 42 -4.38 7.60 -9.22
C VAL A 42 -3.78 6.38 -9.91
N LEU A 43 -4.21 6.12 -11.13
CA LEU A 43 -3.59 5.15 -12.03
C LEU A 43 -2.39 5.78 -12.74
N THR A 44 -2.55 7.02 -13.12
CA THR A 44 -1.50 7.90 -13.65
C THR A 44 -1.63 9.27 -12.98
N PRO A 45 -0.67 10.20 -13.12
CA PRO A 45 -0.81 11.54 -12.53
C PRO A 45 -2.10 12.28 -12.89
N THR A 46 -2.75 11.90 -13.98
CA THR A 46 -3.95 12.58 -14.51
C THR A 46 -5.20 11.72 -14.58
N THR A 47 -5.12 10.44 -14.18
CA THR A 47 -6.23 9.49 -14.35
C THR A 47 -6.38 8.63 -13.10
N ASN A 48 -7.59 8.58 -12.55
CA ASN A 48 -7.91 7.69 -11.44
C ASN A 48 -8.20 6.26 -11.92
N VAL A 49 -8.01 5.30 -11.02
CA VAL A 49 -8.47 3.93 -11.23
C VAL A 49 -10.00 3.93 -11.35
N PRO A 50 -10.58 3.26 -12.36
CA PRO A 50 -12.04 3.20 -12.49
C PRO A 50 -12.71 2.54 -11.28
N LEU A 51 -13.78 3.15 -10.78
CA LEU A 51 -14.54 2.62 -9.63
C LEU A 51 -15.10 1.22 -9.91
N SER A 52 -15.45 0.94 -11.16
CA SER A 52 -15.95 -0.39 -11.56
C SER A 52 -15.00 -1.55 -11.27
N TRP A 53 -13.71 -1.28 -11.13
CA TRP A 53 -12.72 -2.32 -10.77
C TRP A 53 -12.92 -2.85 -9.34
N PHE A 54 -13.62 -2.10 -8.49
CA PHE A 54 -13.89 -2.48 -7.11
C PHE A 54 -15.32 -3.05 -6.91
N GLU A 55 -16.11 -3.09 -7.96
CA GLU A 55 -17.48 -3.59 -7.91
C GLU A 55 -17.51 -5.13 -7.93
N GLY A 56 -18.32 -5.72 -7.06
CA GLY A 56 -18.53 -7.16 -7.02
C GLY A 56 -17.36 -8.00 -6.54
N VAL A 57 -16.32 -7.36 -5.98
CA VAL A 57 -15.18 -8.07 -5.39
C VAL A 57 -15.32 -8.19 -3.87
N GLY A 58 -14.62 -9.13 -3.27
CA GLY A 58 -14.56 -9.28 -1.81
C GLY A 58 -13.68 -8.23 -1.15
N LYS A 59 -13.39 -8.42 0.12
CA LYS A 59 -12.73 -7.42 0.97
C LYS A 59 -11.26 -7.71 1.31
N ASP A 60 -10.71 -8.80 0.81
CA ASP A 60 -9.30 -9.15 1.02
C ASP A 60 -8.45 -8.61 -0.14
N VAL A 61 -7.63 -7.59 0.13
CA VAL A 61 -6.84 -6.92 -0.90
C VAL A 61 -5.34 -7.06 -0.64
N LEU A 62 -4.59 -7.34 -1.70
CA LEU A 62 -3.14 -7.34 -1.68
C LEU A 62 -2.61 -6.16 -2.49
N GLY A 63 -1.84 -5.29 -1.84
CA GLY A 63 -1.05 -4.26 -2.50
C GLY A 63 0.34 -4.77 -2.83
N LEU A 64 0.68 -4.82 -4.11
CA LEU A 64 2.00 -5.21 -4.59
C LEU A 64 2.86 -3.99 -4.84
N ALA A 65 4.04 -3.93 -4.20
CA ALA A 65 4.96 -2.80 -4.30
C ALA A 65 4.24 -1.46 -4.03
N SER A 66 3.32 -1.48 -3.08
CA SER A 66 2.45 -0.33 -2.77
C SER A 66 2.63 0.17 -1.34
N GLY A 67 3.80 0.00 -0.77
CA GLY A 67 4.16 0.57 0.52
C GLY A 67 4.16 2.11 0.51
N GLY A 68 4.46 2.71 1.64
CA GLY A 68 4.53 4.17 1.78
C GLY A 68 3.33 4.80 2.48
N GLY A 69 2.34 4.01 2.90
CA GLY A 69 1.20 4.55 3.66
C GLY A 69 0.26 5.42 2.82
N GLN A 70 0.09 5.09 1.56
CA GLN A 70 -0.75 5.87 0.62
C GLN A 70 -1.97 5.07 0.15
N GLN A 71 -1.77 3.99 -0.60
CA GLN A 71 -2.87 3.20 -1.17
C GLN A 71 -3.54 2.30 -0.14
N GLY A 72 -2.76 1.62 0.69
CA GLY A 72 -3.28 0.77 1.76
C GLY A 72 -4.25 1.47 2.69
N PRO A 73 -3.92 2.67 3.20
CA PRO A 73 -4.84 3.44 4.04
C PRO A 73 -6.17 3.77 3.37
N VAL A 74 -6.18 4.11 2.09
CA VAL A 74 -7.42 4.39 1.36
C VAL A 74 -8.30 3.14 1.31
N MET A 75 -7.73 1.99 1.00
CA MET A 75 -8.48 0.72 1.00
C MET A 75 -8.99 0.37 2.40
N ALA A 76 -8.17 0.55 3.44
CA ALA A 76 -8.59 0.33 4.82
C ALA A 76 -9.72 1.26 5.24
N ALA A 77 -9.69 2.54 4.81
CA ALA A 77 -10.76 3.50 5.07
C ALA A 77 -12.11 3.05 4.50
N HIS A 78 -12.10 2.24 3.46
CA HIS A 78 -13.29 1.65 2.83
C HIS A 78 -13.63 0.24 3.33
N GLY A 79 -13.01 -0.20 4.42
CA GLY A 79 -13.35 -1.47 5.08
C GLY A 79 -12.69 -2.71 4.50
N TYR A 80 -11.69 -2.56 3.65
CA TYR A 80 -10.92 -3.70 3.13
C TYR A 80 -9.93 -4.21 4.18
N ARG A 81 -9.71 -5.52 4.17
CA ARG A 81 -8.62 -6.16 4.90
C ARG A 81 -7.38 -6.10 4.03
N VAL A 82 -6.41 -5.31 4.44
CA VAL A 82 -5.26 -4.94 3.60
C VAL A 82 -4.02 -5.73 3.99
N THR A 83 -3.37 -6.31 2.99
CA THR A 83 -2.01 -6.84 3.08
C THR A 83 -1.14 -6.09 2.08
N ILE A 84 0.01 -5.59 2.53
CA ILE A 84 0.99 -4.90 1.67
C ILE A 84 2.26 -5.74 1.57
N LEU A 85 2.67 -6.01 0.35
CA LEU A 85 3.96 -6.62 0.03
C LEU A 85 4.84 -5.58 -0.65
N ASP A 86 6.00 -5.33 -0.07
CA ASP A 86 6.99 -4.41 -0.65
C ASP A 86 8.39 -4.93 -0.36
N ASN A 87 9.37 -4.55 -1.15
CA ASN A 87 10.75 -4.89 -0.89
C ASN A 87 11.46 -3.85 -0.01
N SER A 88 10.88 -2.68 0.20
CA SER A 88 11.40 -1.62 1.06
C SER A 88 10.77 -1.71 2.45
N MET A 89 11.58 -1.96 3.47
CA MET A 89 11.10 -1.98 4.84
C MET A 89 10.64 -0.61 5.31
N ARG A 90 11.26 0.47 4.85
CA ARG A 90 10.84 1.85 5.19
C ARG A 90 9.45 2.16 4.65
N GLN A 91 9.15 1.72 3.43
CA GLN A 91 7.82 1.85 2.85
C GLN A 91 6.77 1.07 3.67
N LEU A 92 7.09 -0.14 4.10
CA LEU A 92 6.20 -0.95 4.96
C LEU A 92 6.00 -0.32 6.34
N GLN A 93 7.05 0.26 6.92
CA GLN A 93 6.94 0.97 8.20
C GLN A 93 6.01 2.18 8.10
N ALA A 94 5.98 2.87 6.97
CA ALA A 94 5.05 3.97 6.73
C ALA A 94 3.59 3.48 6.77
N ASP A 95 3.28 2.34 6.13
CA ASP A 95 1.95 1.72 6.23
C ASP A 95 1.61 1.32 7.66
N TRP A 96 2.55 0.71 8.35
CA TRP A 96 2.36 0.35 9.76
C TRP A 96 2.06 1.57 10.62
N MET A 97 2.82 2.64 10.47
CA MET A 97 2.62 3.88 11.22
C MET A 97 1.21 4.45 11.00
N VAL A 98 0.76 4.51 9.75
CA VAL A 98 -0.59 5.00 9.45
C VAL A 98 -1.65 4.09 10.06
N SER A 99 -1.48 2.77 9.99
CA SER A 99 -2.42 1.81 10.57
C SER A 99 -2.57 1.98 12.09
N GLN A 100 -1.47 2.24 12.78
CA GLN A 100 -1.49 2.49 14.22
C GLN A 100 -2.15 3.82 14.55
N ARG A 101 -1.84 4.86 13.80
CA ARG A 101 -2.41 6.20 13.98
C ARG A 101 -3.93 6.20 13.74
N GLU A 102 -4.38 5.53 12.66
CA GLU A 102 -5.79 5.52 12.27
C GLU A 102 -6.57 4.31 12.81
N ASN A 103 -5.91 3.43 13.57
CA ASN A 103 -6.51 2.30 14.26
C ASN A 103 -7.24 1.31 13.35
N TYR A 104 -6.55 0.79 12.34
CA TYR A 104 -7.03 -0.32 11.52
C TYR A 104 -5.99 -1.45 11.45
N PRO A 105 -6.41 -2.71 11.26
CA PRO A 105 -5.48 -3.82 11.10
C PRO A 105 -4.83 -3.82 9.72
N ILE A 106 -3.56 -4.18 9.65
CA ILE A 106 -2.83 -4.37 8.40
C ILE A 106 -1.85 -5.52 8.54
N LEU A 107 -1.61 -6.25 7.46
CA LEU A 107 -0.48 -7.16 7.32
C LEU A 107 0.55 -6.55 6.40
N ILE A 108 1.80 -6.54 6.83
CA ILE A 108 2.92 -6.08 6.01
C ILE A 108 3.88 -7.25 5.81
N THR A 109 4.39 -7.39 4.59
CA THR A 109 5.29 -8.48 4.22
C THR A 109 6.43 -7.93 3.38
N GLN A 110 7.66 -8.04 3.88
CA GLN A 110 8.83 -7.71 3.07
C GLN A 110 9.17 -8.89 2.18
N ALA A 111 9.06 -8.72 0.88
CA ALA A 111 9.37 -9.74 -0.09
C ALA A 111 9.69 -9.16 -1.47
N ASP A 112 10.36 -9.97 -2.27
CA ASP A 112 10.63 -9.69 -3.67
C ASP A 112 9.49 -10.25 -4.52
N MET A 113 8.69 -9.40 -5.14
CA MET A 113 7.54 -9.83 -5.95
C MET A 113 7.93 -10.58 -7.22
N THR A 114 9.23 -10.69 -7.53
CA THR A 114 9.72 -11.54 -8.62
C THR A 114 9.92 -12.98 -8.21
N GLN A 115 9.71 -13.30 -6.93
CA GLN A 115 9.77 -14.64 -6.37
C GLN A 115 8.36 -15.18 -6.08
N THR A 116 8.28 -16.44 -5.62
CA THR A 116 7.02 -17.02 -5.18
C THR A 116 6.44 -16.20 -4.03
N PHE A 117 5.18 -15.84 -4.13
CA PHE A 117 4.49 -15.07 -3.08
C PHE A 117 4.31 -15.93 -1.82
N PRO A 118 4.54 -15.35 -0.62
CA PRO A 118 4.44 -16.08 0.65
C PRO A 118 2.98 -16.17 1.14
N PHE A 119 2.04 -16.45 0.24
CA PHE A 119 0.62 -16.55 0.55
C PHE A 119 0.05 -17.83 -0.04
N LYS A 120 -1.01 -18.34 0.59
CA LYS A 120 -1.80 -19.45 0.02
C LYS A 120 -2.50 -18.98 -1.25
N GLY A 121 -2.77 -19.91 -2.16
CA GLY A 121 -3.58 -19.61 -3.33
C GLY A 121 -4.98 -19.10 -2.95
N GLU A 122 -5.53 -18.22 -3.76
CA GLU A 122 -6.89 -17.66 -3.58
C GLU A 122 -7.10 -16.95 -2.23
N SER A 123 -6.04 -16.30 -1.68
CA SER A 123 -6.12 -15.57 -0.41
C SER A 123 -6.70 -14.16 -0.56
N PHE A 124 -6.71 -13.60 -1.77
CA PHE A 124 -7.12 -12.22 -2.03
C PHE A 124 -8.15 -12.14 -3.15
N ASP A 125 -8.96 -11.10 -3.11
CA ASP A 125 -10.01 -10.80 -4.07
C ASP A 125 -9.57 -9.78 -5.13
#